data_50d7990372595624e134f048dff442e0
#
_entry.id   50d7990372595624e134f048dff442e0
#
_cell.length_a   1.000
_cell.length_b   1.000
_cell.length_c   1.000
_cell.angle_alpha   90.00
_cell.angle_beta   90.00
_cell.angle_gamma   90.00
#
_symmetry.space_group_name_H-M   'P 1'
#
loop_
_entity.id
_entity.type
_entity.pdbx_description
1 polymer ?
#
loop_
_entity_poly.entity_id
_entity_poly.type
_entity_poly.pdbx_seq_one_letter_code
_entity_poly.pdbx_strand_id
1 'polypeptide(L)'
;MSLAVPVIPFSVADALQNPASRGQSVHEQMQSVIYWMACEGYSEDAIWRVMNASPNGYALDPEIPHGEIRRLIEGALKKVNSGYIPPTSSALVASGDVPMRKEKVTPEQIAKWRANAEEFIGQKGGFVGAEDLMDASPIQPSPVSPTLSLFEALYKEEDLIAVQTEGYGAKDRWLSVADWREKLRLGKRLTGRKGAWFRPNPVNGTPTGSNQTFTDNDVSSVRYVFLENDFLPLNYQSSVIAHLPFAIHAITDSAGKSLHAIVKLDGIDDKRRLEYSASLTKTLWNRFGFDYSNKNPSKYTRLAGAFRDEGRRENHNGEQTLIYLAKDRKDEPII
;
A
#
# COMPACT_ATOMS: atom_id res chain seq x y z
N MET A 1 -26.77 3.95 -20.45
CA MET A 1 -25.52 3.19 -20.15
C MET A 1 -24.64 4.11 -19.32
N SER A 2 -24.53 3.85 -18.03
CA SER A 2 -23.61 4.57 -17.15
C SER A 2 -22.22 4.03 -17.49
N LEU A 3 -21.40 4.85 -18.12
CA LEU A 3 -19.98 4.53 -18.31
C LEU A 3 -19.35 4.57 -16.91
N ALA A 4 -18.93 3.40 -16.42
CA ALA A 4 -18.16 3.30 -15.21
C ALA A 4 -16.95 4.24 -15.34
N VAL A 5 -16.79 5.16 -14.38
CA VAL A 5 -15.60 6.02 -14.32
C VAL A 5 -14.43 5.08 -14.00
N PRO A 6 -13.44 4.99 -14.86
CA PRO A 6 -12.31 4.08 -14.59
C PRO A 6 -11.57 4.51 -13.35
N VAL A 7 -11.17 3.53 -12.53
CA VAL A 7 -10.39 3.74 -11.32
C VAL A 7 -8.99 4.24 -11.73
N ILE A 8 -8.73 5.52 -11.51
CA ILE A 8 -7.42 6.13 -11.77
C ILE A 8 -6.53 5.81 -10.56
N PRO A 9 -5.33 5.20 -10.74
CA PRO A 9 -4.40 4.98 -9.64
C PRO A 9 -4.11 6.26 -8.86
N PHE A 10 -3.96 6.12 -7.56
CA PHE A 10 -3.71 7.26 -6.66
C PHE A 10 -2.53 8.13 -7.09
N SER A 11 -1.43 7.53 -7.58
CA SER A 11 -0.28 8.26 -8.10
C SER A 11 -0.60 9.15 -9.29
N VAL A 12 -1.54 8.72 -10.15
CA VAL A 12 -2.01 9.48 -11.29
C VAL A 12 -3.03 10.53 -10.84
N ALA A 13 -3.94 10.18 -9.95
CA ALA A 13 -4.88 11.12 -9.35
C ALA A 13 -4.14 12.22 -8.57
N ASP A 14 -3.09 11.86 -7.82
CA ASP A 14 -2.23 12.79 -7.11
C ASP A 14 -1.46 13.71 -8.08
N ALA A 15 -0.88 13.16 -9.15
CA ALA A 15 -0.23 13.94 -10.19
C ALA A 15 -1.17 14.91 -10.90
N LEU A 16 -2.45 14.55 -11.04
CA LEU A 16 -3.49 15.41 -11.61
C LEU A 16 -3.95 16.52 -10.64
N GLN A 17 -3.78 16.33 -9.34
CA GLN A 17 -4.24 17.25 -8.29
C GLN A 17 -3.15 18.12 -7.71
N ASN A 18 -1.88 17.73 -7.79
CA ASN A 18 -0.76 18.41 -7.16
C ASN A 18 0.25 18.89 -8.20
N PRO A 19 0.82 20.10 -8.05
CA PRO A 19 1.83 20.60 -8.96
C PRO A 19 3.08 19.73 -8.93
N ALA A 20 3.83 19.74 -10.03
CA ALA A 20 5.07 18.99 -10.17
C ALA A 20 5.99 19.20 -8.96
N SER A 21 6.51 18.11 -8.41
CA SER A 21 7.49 18.18 -7.33
C SER A 21 8.76 18.89 -7.79
N ARG A 22 9.50 19.52 -6.85
CA ARG A 22 10.75 20.21 -7.17
C ARG A 22 11.70 19.30 -7.95
N GLY A 23 12.07 19.73 -9.16
CA GLY A 23 12.98 19.01 -10.06
C GLY A 23 12.29 18.24 -11.19
N GLN A 24 10.97 18.17 -11.21
CA GLN A 24 10.19 17.60 -12.31
C GLN A 24 9.42 18.73 -13.00
N SER A 25 9.51 18.83 -14.32
CA SER A 25 8.70 19.82 -15.03
C SER A 25 7.24 19.37 -15.09
N VAL A 26 6.31 20.32 -15.12
CA VAL A 26 4.87 20.06 -15.33
C VAL A 26 4.66 19.23 -16.61
N HIS A 27 5.46 19.51 -17.64
CA HIS A 27 5.44 18.81 -18.91
C HIS A 27 5.79 17.30 -18.78
N GLU A 28 6.84 16.94 -18.01
CA GLU A 28 7.22 15.55 -17.79
C GLU A 28 6.17 14.78 -16.97
N GLN A 29 5.58 15.43 -15.99
CA GLN A 29 4.49 14.87 -15.19
C GLN A 29 3.26 14.60 -16.06
N MET A 30 2.88 15.56 -16.91
CA MET A 30 1.77 15.43 -17.87
C MET A 30 2.02 14.31 -18.87
N GLN A 31 3.22 14.22 -19.45
CA GLN A 31 3.58 13.12 -20.34
C GLN A 31 3.44 11.75 -19.67
N SER A 32 3.85 11.63 -18.42
CA SER A 32 3.76 10.38 -17.64
C SER A 32 2.30 9.97 -17.42
N VAL A 33 1.41 10.91 -17.08
CA VAL A 33 -0.02 10.68 -16.89
C VAL A 33 -0.69 10.25 -18.20
N ILE A 34 -0.47 11.00 -19.28
CA ILE A 34 -1.03 10.71 -20.61
C ILE A 34 -0.60 9.33 -21.09
N TYR A 35 0.70 9.04 -20.94
CA TYR A 35 1.26 7.77 -21.37
C TYR A 35 0.68 6.59 -20.57
N TRP A 36 0.56 6.74 -19.24
CA TRP A 36 -0.07 5.74 -18.40
C TRP A 36 -1.51 5.46 -18.85
N MET A 37 -2.33 6.50 -19.06
CA MET A 37 -3.71 6.35 -19.51
C MET A 37 -3.79 5.65 -20.88
N ALA A 38 -2.87 5.96 -21.79
CA ALA A 38 -2.80 5.28 -23.09
C ALA A 38 -2.49 3.77 -22.93
N CYS A 39 -1.57 3.39 -22.02
CA CYS A 39 -1.26 2.01 -21.71
C CYS A 39 -2.44 1.24 -21.09
N GLU A 40 -3.30 1.92 -20.34
CA GLU A 40 -4.53 1.35 -19.76
C GLU A 40 -5.68 1.27 -20.78
N GLY A 41 -5.44 1.63 -22.03
CA GLY A 41 -6.44 1.54 -23.10
C GLY A 41 -7.49 2.65 -23.11
N TYR A 42 -7.23 3.77 -22.41
CA TYR A 42 -8.11 4.94 -22.48
C TYR A 42 -8.12 5.52 -23.92
N SER A 43 -9.30 5.91 -24.38
CA SER A 43 -9.42 6.61 -25.66
C SER A 43 -8.82 8.02 -25.58
N GLU A 44 -8.46 8.57 -26.74
CA GLU A 44 -7.98 9.95 -26.86
C GLU A 44 -8.90 10.94 -26.16
N ASP A 45 -10.21 10.83 -26.39
CA ASP A 45 -11.21 11.71 -25.77
C ASP A 45 -11.29 11.55 -24.26
N ALA A 46 -11.11 10.32 -23.73
CA ALA A 46 -11.10 10.07 -22.30
C ALA A 46 -9.87 10.70 -21.64
N ILE A 47 -8.69 10.54 -22.24
CA ILE A 47 -7.44 11.16 -21.77
C ILE A 47 -7.57 12.67 -21.81
N TRP A 48 -8.08 13.23 -22.92
CA TRP A 48 -8.31 14.66 -23.09
C TRP A 48 -9.23 15.24 -22.00
N ARG A 49 -10.35 14.57 -21.70
CA ARG A 49 -11.28 15.00 -20.66
C ARG A 49 -10.65 15.03 -19.28
N VAL A 50 -9.88 14.00 -18.93
CA VAL A 50 -9.17 13.94 -17.63
C VAL A 50 -8.15 15.06 -17.53
N MET A 51 -7.36 15.31 -18.58
CA MET A 51 -6.37 16.37 -18.60
C MET A 51 -6.99 17.77 -18.49
N ASN A 52 -8.15 18.00 -19.10
CA ASN A 52 -8.88 19.27 -19.01
C ASN A 52 -9.65 19.45 -17.68
N ALA A 53 -10.06 18.36 -17.03
CA ALA A 53 -10.77 18.42 -15.76
C ALA A 53 -9.84 18.50 -14.54
N SER A 54 -8.52 18.41 -14.76
CA SER A 54 -7.55 18.47 -13.67
C SER A 54 -7.56 19.84 -12.99
N PRO A 55 -7.79 19.92 -11.67
CA PRO A 55 -7.83 21.18 -10.93
C PRO A 55 -6.48 21.93 -10.93
N ASN A 56 -5.39 21.26 -11.23
CA ASN A 56 -4.06 21.84 -11.31
C ASN A 56 -3.67 22.33 -12.72
N GLY A 57 -4.65 22.33 -13.62
CA GLY A 57 -4.58 23.19 -14.78
C GLY A 57 -3.52 22.85 -15.81
N TYR A 58 -3.21 21.58 -16.07
CA TYR A 58 -2.43 21.26 -17.26
C TYR A 58 -3.06 21.84 -18.55
N ALA A 59 -4.39 21.97 -18.56
CA ALA A 59 -5.11 22.64 -19.64
C ALA A 59 -5.23 24.17 -19.43
N LEU A 60 -4.91 24.66 -18.25
CA LEU A 60 -5.01 26.05 -17.84
C LEU A 60 -3.63 26.72 -17.70
N ASP A 61 -2.54 25.96 -17.85
CA ASP A 61 -1.19 26.53 -17.87
C ASP A 61 -1.03 27.32 -19.18
N PRO A 62 -0.95 28.65 -19.13
CA PRO A 62 -0.82 29.49 -20.31
C PRO A 62 0.48 29.22 -21.09
N GLU A 63 1.46 28.54 -20.48
CA GLU A 63 2.71 28.17 -21.13
C GLU A 63 2.58 26.89 -21.97
N ILE A 64 1.49 26.11 -21.79
CA ILE A 64 1.27 24.87 -22.55
C ILE A 64 0.14 25.07 -23.56
N PRO A 65 0.42 25.20 -24.86
CA PRO A 65 -0.61 25.31 -25.89
C PRO A 65 -1.52 24.09 -25.91
N HIS A 66 -2.84 24.30 -26.01
CA HIS A 66 -3.83 23.21 -26.11
C HIS A 66 -3.52 22.18 -27.21
N GLY A 67 -2.93 22.59 -28.33
CA GLY A 67 -2.48 21.71 -29.40
C GLY A 67 -1.34 20.78 -29.01
N GLU A 68 -0.56 21.14 -28.00
CA GLU A 68 0.54 20.29 -27.52
C GLU A 68 0.02 19.10 -26.71
N ILE A 69 -0.99 19.28 -25.88
CA ILE A 69 -1.60 18.18 -25.11
C ILE A 69 -2.16 17.13 -26.07
N ARG A 70 -2.90 17.55 -27.11
CA ARG A 70 -3.40 16.61 -28.13
C ARG A 70 -2.28 15.85 -28.83
N ARG A 71 -1.22 16.54 -29.23
CA ARG A 71 -0.05 15.92 -29.86
C ARG A 71 0.63 14.91 -28.94
N LEU A 72 0.69 15.18 -27.62
CA LEU A 72 1.23 14.24 -26.63
C LEU A 72 0.35 13.00 -26.49
N ILE A 73 -0.97 13.17 -26.48
CA ILE A 73 -1.93 12.06 -26.41
C ILE A 73 -1.81 11.18 -27.66
N GLU A 74 -1.85 11.78 -28.86
CA GLU A 74 -1.67 11.07 -30.13
C GLU A 74 -0.33 10.32 -30.16
N GLY A 75 0.76 10.96 -29.73
CA GLY A 75 2.08 10.37 -29.66
C GLY A 75 2.15 9.18 -28.70
N ALA A 76 1.50 9.28 -27.55
CA ALA A 76 1.42 8.19 -26.56
C ALA A 76 0.62 7.00 -27.10
N LEU A 77 -0.57 7.24 -27.66
CA LEU A 77 -1.42 6.21 -28.27
C LEU A 77 -0.73 5.51 -29.43
N LYS A 78 -0.03 6.26 -30.31
CA LYS A 78 0.73 5.71 -31.42
C LYS A 78 1.85 4.80 -30.92
N LYS A 79 2.58 5.17 -29.87
CA LYS A 79 3.63 4.36 -29.25
C LYS A 79 3.07 3.06 -28.69
N VAL A 80 1.96 3.14 -27.92
CA VAL A 80 1.31 1.96 -27.35
C VAL A 80 0.81 1.02 -28.44
N ASN A 81 0.14 1.54 -29.46
CA ASN A 81 -0.39 0.75 -30.58
C ASN A 81 0.71 0.13 -31.47
N SER A 82 1.92 0.69 -31.49
CA SER A 82 3.07 0.11 -32.21
C SER A 82 3.78 -1.01 -31.43
N GLY A 83 3.24 -1.41 -30.27
CA GLY A 83 3.89 -2.41 -29.40
C GLY A 83 5.14 -1.87 -28.71
N TYR A 84 5.39 -0.57 -28.77
CA TYR A 84 6.42 0.07 -27.98
C TYR A 84 6.02 -0.07 -26.50
N ILE A 85 6.64 -1.05 -25.86
CA ILE A 85 6.70 -1.07 -24.40
C ILE A 85 7.74 -0.01 -24.06
N PRO A 86 7.40 1.08 -23.37
CA PRO A 86 8.44 2.01 -22.93
C PRO A 86 9.47 1.18 -22.17
N PRO A 87 10.70 1.61 -22.14
CA PRO A 87 11.55 1.19 -21.04
C PRO A 87 10.69 1.49 -19.82
N THR A 88 10.17 0.40 -19.22
CA THR A 88 9.28 0.40 -18.07
C THR A 88 9.64 1.59 -17.21
N SER A 89 8.72 2.16 -16.47
CA SER A 89 8.99 3.19 -15.44
C SER A 89 10.25 2.90 -14.59
N SER A 90 10.97 1.79 -14.85
CA SER A 90 12.39 1.62 -14.61
C SER A 90 13.24 2.83 -15.03
N ALA A 91 12.91 3.63 -16.01
CA ALA A 91 13.65 4.87 -16.22
C ALA A 91 13.27 5.97 -15.22
N LEU A 92 12.06 5.97 -14.68
CA LEU A 92 11.73 6.75 -13.48
C LEU A 92 12.20 6.05 -12.19
N VAL A 93 12.43 4.73 -12.23
CA VAL A 93 13.04 3.93 -11.16
C VAL A 93 14.55 3.82 -11.35
N ALA A 94 15.09 3.88 -12.57
CA ALA A 94 16.53 3.76 -12.88
C ALA A 94 17.32 5.06 -12.82
N SER A 95 16.72 6.20 -12.54
CA SER A 95 17.47 7.33 -12.00
C SER A 95 17.73 7.11 -10.51
N GLY A 96 18.58 6.12 -10.22
CA GLY A 96 19.10 5.90 -8.88
C GLY A 96 18.41 4.79 -8.11
N ASP A 97 18.70 3.52 -8.42
CA ASP A 97 18.98 2.52 -7.41
C ASP A 97 20.26 2.95 -6.65
N VAL A 98 20.21 4.11 -6.06
CA VAL A 98 20.94 4.33 -4.82
C VAL A 98 20.18 3.44 -3.84
N PRO A 99 20.80 2.35 -3.28
CA PRO A 99 20.23 1.74 -2.12
C PRO A 99 19.96 2.91 -1.19
N MET A 100 18.68 3.17 -0.85
CA MET A 100 18.38 4.18 0.17
C MET A 100 19.05 3.65 1.42
N ARG A 101 20.35 3.97 1.60
CA ARG A 101 20.93 4.07 2.93
C ARG A 101 19.85 4.83 3.67
N LYS A 102 19.41 4.31 4.81
CA LYS A 102 18.50 5.02 5.73
C LYS A 102 19.17 6.37 6.01
N GLU A 103 19.02 7.32 5.10
CA GLU A 103 19.32 8.70 5.38
C GLU A 103 18.52 8.98 6.62
N LYS A 104 19.18 9.46 7.66
CA LYS A 104 18.51 9.75 8.92
C LYS A 104 17.39 10.72 8.57
N VAL A 105 16.15 10.26 8.66
CA VAL A 105 14.98 11.09 8.51
C VAL A 105 15.13 12.28 9.46
N THR A 106 15.10 13.48 8.92
CA THR A 106 15.33 14.68 9.71
C THR A 106 14.05 15.14 10.42
N PRO A 107 14.15 15.89 11.53
CA PRO A 107 12.97 16.48 12.17
C PRO A 107 12.13 17.33 11.22
N GLU A 108 12.77 18.05 10.29
CA GLU A 108 12.10 18.89 9.30
C GLU A 108 11.27 18.03 8.33
N GLN A 109 11.79 16.86 7.95
CA GLN A 109 11.08 15.92 7.10
C GLN A 109 9.86 15.34 7.79
N ILE A 110 9.98 14.97 9.08
CA ILE A 110 8.85 14.52 9.90
C ILE A 110 7.79 15.64 10.04
N ALA A 111 8.22 16.86 10.29
CA ALA A 111 7.33 18.02 10.38
C ALA A 111 6.57 18.25 9.06
N LYS A 112 7.24 18.10 7.91
CA LYS A 112 6.61 18.17 6.60
C LYS A 112 5.56 17.07 6.40
N TRP A 113 5.88 15.83 6.73
CA TRP A 113 4.92 14.71 6.62
C TRP A 113 3.71 14.91 7.53
N ARG A 114 3.93 15.45 8.73
CA ARG A 114 2.84 15.76 9.65
C ARG A 114 1.93 16.86 9.10
N ALA A 115 2.49 17.94 8.57
CA ALA A 115 1.72 19.01 7.94
C ALA A 115 0.89 18.51 6.74
N ASN A 116 1.51 17.70 5.87
CA ASN A 116 0.80 17.09 4.75
C ASN A 116 -0.35 16.17 5.21
N ALA A 117 -0.13 15.41 6.28
CA ALA A 117 -1.16 14.54 6.84
C ALA A 117 -2.30 15.35 7.43
N GLU A 118 -1.99 16.42 8.17
CA GLU A 118 -2.98 17.33 8.77
C GLU A 118 -3.85 18.00 7.70
N GLU A 119 -3.23 18.52 6.65
CA GLU A 119 -3.95 19.08 5.52
C GLU A 119 -4.86 18.04 4.84
N PHE A 120 -4.34 16.85 4.55
CA PHE A 120 -5.10 15.76 3.93
C PHE A 120 -6.29 15.33 4.78
N ILE A 121 -6.09 15.14 6.09
CA ILE A 121 -7.14 14.78 7.04
C ILE A 121 -8.22 15.86 7.11
N GLY A 122 -7.82 17.13 7.16
CA GLY A 122 -8.76 18.27 7.17
C GLY A 122 -9.63 18.32 5.91
N GLN A 123 -9.06 18.03 4.75
CA GLN A 123 -9.82 17.97 3.48
C GLN A 123 -10.78 16.79 3.38
N LYS A 124 -10.60 15.74 4.20
CA LYS A 124 -11.35 14.48 4.13
C LYS A 124 -12.40 14.28 5.23
N GLY A 125 -12.58 15.23 6.09
CA GLY A 125 -13.63 15.17 7.13
C GLY A 125 -13.11 15.06 8.57
N GLY A 126 -11.80 15.03 8.76
CA GLY A 126 -11.21 15.09 10.09
C GLY A 126 -10.53 13.80 10.57
N PHE A 127 -10.17 13.79 11.83
CA PHE A 127 -9.47 12.68 12.45
C PHE A 127 -10.37 11.46 12.66
N VAL A 128 -9.80 10.28 12.41
CA VAL A 128 -10.41 8.95 12.60
C VAL A 128 -9.59 8.18 13.62
N GLY A 129 -10.22 7.75 14.72
CA GLY A 129 -9.59 6.96 15.76
C GLY A 129 -9.60 5.45 15.48
N ALA A 130 -8.97 4.69 16.37
CA ALA A 130 -9.00 3.23 16.29
C ALA A 130 -10.42 2.67 16.56
N GLU A 131 -11.19 3.32 17.41
CA GLU A 131 -12.58 2.94 17.72
C GLU A 131 -13.47 3.13 16.48
N ASP A 132 -13.33 4.27 15.78
CA ASP A 132 -14.07 4.53 14.54
C ASP A 132 -13.77 3.44 13.46
N LEU A 133 -12.50 3.00 13.38
CA LEU A 133 -12.10 1.91 12.48
C LEU A 133 -12.70 0.57 12.88
N MET A 134 -12.76 0.26 14.19
CA MET A 134 -13.41 -0.95 14.71
C MET A 134 -14.91 -0.95 14.40
N ASP A 135 -15.56 0.17 14.57
CA ASP A 135 -17.00 0.33 14.29
C ASP A 135 -17.29 0.23 12.77
N ALA A 136 -16.40 0.77 11.95
CA ALA A 136 -16.50 0.68 10.49
C ALA A 136 -16.07 -0.68 9.92
N SER A 137 -15.55 -1.60 10.75
CA SER A 137 -15.06 -2.90 10.31
C SER A 137 -16.19 -3.82 9.85
N PRO A 138 -16.24 -4.24 8.57
CA PRO A 138 -17.30 -5.13 8.08
C PRO A 138 -17.27 -6.50 8.73
N ILE A 139 -16.11 -6.96 9.19
CA ILE A 139 -15.94 -8.22 9.91
C ILE A 139 -15.45 -7.89 11.31
N GLN A 140 -16.22 -8.31 12.32
CA GLN A 140 -15.75 -8.24 13.69
C GLN A 140 -14.82 -9.41 13.98
N PRO A 141 -13.53 -9.16 14.31
CA PRO A 141 -12.59 -10.23 14.56
C PRO A 141 -13.02 -11.07 15.77
N SER A 142 -12.85 -12.39 15.68
CA SER A 142 -13.06 -13.25 16.83
C SER A 142 -12.11 -12.86 17.96
N PRO A 143 -12.61 -12.54 19.17
CA PRO A 143 -11.73 -12.19 20.30
C PRO A 143 -10.88 -13.40 20.76
N VAL A 144 -11.30 -14.61 20.42
CA VAL A 144 -10.59 -15.84 20.74
C VAL A 144 -9.40 -16.07 19.81
N SER A 145 -9.55 -15.78 18.52
CA SER A 145 -8.50 -15.97 17.52
C SER A 145 -8.51 -14.90 16.44
N PRO A 146 -8.03 -13.66 16.74
CA PRO A 146 -7.91 -12.61 15.73
C PRO A 146 -7.01 -13.00 14.55
N THR A 147 -5.96 -13.78 14.81
CA THR A 147 -5.07 -14.32 13.77
C THR A 147 -5.84 -15.17 12.75
N LEU A 148 -6.71 -16.05 13.23
CA LEU A 148 -7.50 -16.90 12.35
C LEU A 148 -8.52 -16.08 11.55
N SER A 149 -9.19 -15.13 12.19
CA SER A 149 -10.09 -14.21 11.48
C SER A 149 -9.37 -13.47 10.35
N LEU A 150 -8.15 -13.00 10.60
CA LEU A 150 -7.31 -12.34 9.59
C LEU A 150 -7.00 -13.28 8.42
N PHE A 151 -6.57 -14.53 8.70
CA PHE A 151 -6.19 -15.47 7.66
C PHE A 151 -7.41 -15.90 6.82
N GLU A 152 -8.54 -16.20 7.43
CA GLU A 152 -9.77 -16.61 6.73
C GLU A 152 -10.39 -15.48 5.88
N ALA A 153 -10.16 -14.22 6.25
CA ALA A 153 -10.61 -13.08 5.46
C ALA A 153 -9.71 -12.82 4.24
N LEU A 154 -8.40 -13.03 4.37
CA LEU A 154 -7.43 -12.64 3.33
C LEU A 154 -7.08 -13.78 2.36
N TYR A 155 -7.17 -15.05 2.78
CA TYR A 155 -6.58 -16.15 2.05
C TYR A 155 -7.56 -17.28 1.79
N LYS A 156 -7.20 -18.14 0.83
CA LYS A 156 -7.86 -19.41 0.58
C LYS A 156 -7.30 -20.47 1.52
N GLU A 157 -8.02 -21.57 1.68
CA GLU A 157 -7.64 -22.66 2.59
C GLU A 157 -6.29 -23.30 2.26
N GLU A 158 -5.96 -23.39 0.98
CA GLU A 158 -4.72 -23.96 0.46
C GLU A 158 -3.52 -23.02 0.48
N ASP A 159 -3.72 -21.71 0.67
CA ASP A 159 -2.62 -20.73 0.68
C ASP A 159 -1.65 -20.99 1.84
N LEU A 160 -0.37 -21.05 1.54
CA LEU A 160 0.67 -21.22 2.55
C LEU A 160 1.09 -19.88 3.13
N ILE A 161 0.88 -19.68 4.42
CA ILE A 161 1.17 -18.44 5.13
C ILE A 161 2.37 -18.62 6.05
N ALA A 162 3.41 -17.81 5.82
CA ALA A 162 4.63 -17.86 6.61
C ALA A 162 4.57 -16.87 7.80
N VAL A 163 4.92 -17.35 8.99
CA VAL A 163 4.86 -16.63 10.26
C VAL A 163 6.19 -16.75 10.99
N GLN A 164 6.62 -15.67 11.65
CA GLN A 164 7.76 -15.63 12.55
C GLN A 164 7.35 -15.22 13.97
N THR A 165 7.82 -15.94 14.97
CA THR A 165 7.56 -15.66 16.39
C THR A 165 8.84 -15.42 17.21
N GLU A 166 10.01 -15.79 16.68
CA GLU A 166 11.29 -15.74 17.39
C GLU A 166 12.08 -14.44 17.14
N GLY A 167 11.49 -13.51 16.40
CA GLY A 167 12.10 -12.22 16.05
C GLY A 167 12.30 -12.07 14.54
N TYR A 168 12.50 -10.85 14.10
CA TYR A 168 12.71 -10.52 12.70
C TYR A 168 13.96 -11.20 12.13
N GLY A 169 13.83 -11.90 11.02
CA GLY A 169 14.93 -12.66 10.40
C GLY A 169 15.16 -14.06 10.99
N ALA A 170 14.35 -14.49 11.97
CA ALA A 170 14.33 -15.88 12.42
C ALA A 170 13.70 -16.80 11.36
N LYS A 171 13.79 -18.11 11.58
CA LYS A 171 13.19 -19.14 10.72
C LYS A 171 11.68 -18.90 10.55
N ASP A 172 11.22 -18.98 9.31
CA ASP A 172 9.79 -18.99 9.00
C ASP A 172 9.15 -20.33 9.42
N ARG A 173 7.93 -20.25 9.91
CA ARG A 173 7.01 -21.39 10.04
C ARG A 173 5.86 -21.16 9.07
N TRP A 174 5.61 -22.09 8.18
CA TRP A 174 4.56 -21.96 7.19
C TRP A 174 3.63 -23.15 7.19
N LEU A 175 2.36 -22.89 7.07
CA LEU A 175 1.28 -23.85 7.01
C LEU A 175 0.21 -23.33 6.06
N SER A 176 -0.64 -24.22 5.56
CA SER A 176 -1.88 -23.82 4.90
C SER A 176 -2.81 -23.09 5.88
N VAL A 177 -3.75 -22.31 5.37
CA VAL A 177 -4.77 -21.67 6.23
C VAL A 177 -5.58 -22.74 6.96
N ALA A 178 -5.89 -23.87 6.29
CA ALA A 178 -6.56 -25.01 6.92
C ALA A 178 -5.78 -25.56 8.12
N ASP A 179 -4.45 -25.73 7.98
CA ASP A 179 -3.60 -26.23 9.08
C ASP A 179 -3.41 -25.17 10.18
N TRP A 180 -3.35 -23.89 9.83
CA TRP A 180 -3.35 -22.80 10.81
C TRP A 180 -4.64 -22.79 11.62
N ARG A 181 -5.80 -23.02 10.98
CA ARG A 181 -7.10 -23.12 11.65
C ARG A 181 -7.07 -24.23 12.72
N GLU A 182 -6.58 -25.41 12.37
CA GLU A 182 -6.49 -26.53 13.34
C GLU A 182 -5.52 -26.18 14.48
N LYS A 183 -4.36 -25.57 14.15
CA LYS A 183 -3.36 -25.19 15.15
C LYS A 183 -3.83 -24.09 16.10
N LEU A 184 -4.62 -23.15 15.62
CA LEU A 184 -5.11 -22.00 16.39
C LEU A 184 -6.50 -22.25 17.00
N ARG A 185 -7.10 -23.37 16.68
CA ARG A 185 -8.35 -23.83 17.26
C ARG A 185 -8.26 -23.81 18.78
N LEU A 186 -9.00 -23.54 19.58
CA LEU A 186 -8.92 -23.47 21.06
C LEU A 186 -8.23 -22.19 21.58
N GLY A 187 -8.16 -21.13 20.77
CA GLY A 187 -7.63 -19.85 21.19
C GLY A 187 -6.13 -19.82 21.47
N LYS A 188 -5.38 -20.76 20.91
CA LYS A 188 -3.91 -20.69 20.96
C LYS A 188 -3.42 -19.44 20.25
N ARG A 189 -2.62 -18.67 20.93
CA ARG A 189 -2.03 -17.44 20.39
C ARG A 189 -0.57 -17.65 20.01
N LEU A 190 -0.14 -16.99 18.96
CA LEU A 190 1.26 -16.94 18.57
C LEU A 190 1.93 -15.79 19.35
N THR A 191 2.93 -16.12 20.13
CA THR A 191 3.63 -15.14 20.98
C THR A 191 5.10 -15.11 20.66
N GLY A 192 5.72 -13.99 20.88
CA GLY A 192 7.15 -13.83 20.77
C GLY A 192 7.61 -12.62 21.58
N ARG A 193 8.84 -12.64 22.09
CA ARG A 193 9.40 -11.56 22.92
C ARG A 193 9.19 -10.16 22.30
N LYS A 194 9.32 -10.07 20.96
CA LYS A 194 9.06 -8.86 20.18
C LYS A 194 7.75 -8.90 19.39
N GLY A 195 6.84 -9.83 19.73
CA GLY A 195 5.62 -10.10 19.00
C GLY A 195 5.79 -11.12 17.89
N ALA A 196 4.81 -11.22 17.01
CA ALA A 196 4.87 -12.07 15.82
C ALA A 196 4.69 -11.25 14.54
N TRP A 197 5.19 -11.82 13.46
CA TRP A 197 5.10 -11.27 12.11
C TRP A 197 4.61 -12.35 11.16
N PHE A 198 4.03 -11.92 10.05
CA PHE A 198 3.70 -12.82 8.95
C PHE A 198 3.98 -12.13 7.60
N ARG A 199 4.06 -12.93 6.54
CA ARG A 199 4.17 -12.42 5.18
C ARG A 199 2.77 -12.25 4.61
N PRO A 200 2.38 -11.02 4.15
CA PRO A 200 1.03 -10.79 3.66
C PRO A 200 0.75 -11.48 2.32
N ASN A 201 1.79 -11.90 1.60
CA ASN A 201 1.62 -12.67 0.38
C ASN A 201 1.91 -14.16 0.62
N PRO A 202 1.10 -15.07 0.05
CA PRO A 202 1.32 -16.50 0.21
C PRO A 202 2.64 -16.94 -0.43
N VAL A 203 3.22 -18.02 0.10
CA VAL A 203 4.52 -18.55 -0.32
C VAL A 203 4.40 -19.91 -1.00
N ASN A 204 5.44 -20.30 -1.74
CA ASN A 204 5.47 -21.58 -2.48
C ASN A 204 5.84 -22.82 -1.64
N GLY A 205 6.14 -22.63 -0.34
CA GLY A 205 6.49 -23.73 0.57
C GLY A 205 7.96 -24.14 0.57
N THR A 206 8.82 -23.51 -0.24
CA THR A 206 10.25 -23.82 -0.32
C THR A 206 11.07 -22.54 -0.12
N PRO A 207 11.51 -22.26 1.13
CA PRO A 207 12.28 -21.06 1.42
C PRO A 207 13.68 -21.15 0.79
N THR A 208 14.09 -20.09 0.07
CA THR A 208 15.41 -20.00 -0.57
C THR A 208 16.39 -19.09 0.19
N GLY A 209 15.91 -18.32 1.15
CA GLY A 209 16.72 -17.43 1.95
C GLY A 209 17.52 -18.13 3.06
N SER A 210 18.47 -17.40 3.63
CA SER A 210 19.20 -17.86 4.81
C SER A 210 18.26 -18.16 5.98
N ASN A 211 18.66 -19.08 6.87
CA ASN A 211 17.86 -19.48 8.04
C ASN A 211 16.44 -19.98 7.70
N GLN A 212 16.26 -20.58 6.54
CA GLN A 212 14.93 -21.04 6.07
C GLN A 212 13.89 -19.91 6.08
N THR A 213 14.28 -18.74 5.61
CA THR A 213 13.38 -17.59 5.37
C THR A 213 12.95 -17.53 3.91
N PHE A 214 11.74 -17.06 3.66
CA PHE A 214 11.25 -16.81 2.30
C PHE A 214 11.79 -15.47 1.77
N THR A 215 12.11 -15.46 0.48
CA THR A 215 12.54 -14.29 -0.29
C THR A 215 11.43 -13.82 -1.24
N ASP A 216 11.64 -12.74 -1.98
CA ASP A 216 10.68 -12.26 -2.96
C ASP A 216 10.38 -13.29 -4.07
N ASN A 217 11.37 -14.13 -4.43
CA ASN A 217 11.22 -15.21 -5.42
C ASN A 217 10.38 -16.41 -4.91
N ASP A 218 10.18 -16.50 -3.63
CA ASP A 218 9.43 -17.58 -2.98
C ASP A 218 7.95 -17.23 -2.79
N VAL A 219 7.55 -16.01 -3.14
CA VAL A 219 6.15 -15.57 -3.11
C VAL A 219 5.39 -16.20 -4.26
N SER A 220 4.35 -16.97 -3.95
CA SER A 220 3.55 -17.66 -4.97
C SER A 220 2.60 -16.74 -5.73
N SER A 221 2.13 -15.67 -5.09
CA SER A 221 1.26 -14.67 -5.70
C SER A 221 1.36 -13.35 -4.95
N VAL A 222 1.61 -12.26 -5.66
CA VAL A 222 1.62 -10.91 -5.10
C VAL A 222 0.20 -10.37 -5.08
N ARG A 223 -0.48 -10.48 -3.94
CA ARG A 223 -1.88 -10.05 -3.78
C ARG A 223 -2.02 -8.79 -2.95
N TYR A 224 -1.03 -8.53 -2.10
CA TYR A 224 -1.09 -7.50 -1.08
C TYR A 224 0.19 -6.68 -1.03
N VAL A 225 0.03 -5.40 -0.72
CA VAL A 225 1.07 -4.53 -0.19
C VAL A 225 0.64 -4.06 1.19
N PHE A 226 1.56 -3.83 2.10
CA PHE A 226 1.19 -3.27 3.38
C PHE A 226 1.82 -1.90 3.60
N LEU A 227 1.13 -1.08 4.38
CA LEU A 227 1.51 0.27 4.75
C LEU A 227 1.89 0.30 6.22
N GLU A 228 3.02 0.93 6.55
CA GLU A 228 3.52 1.12 7.90
C GLU A 228 4.14 2.51 8.01
N ASN A 229 3.89 3.20 9.11
CA ASN A 229 4.48 4.51 9.37
C ASN A 229 5.03 4.55 10.81
N ASP A 230 6.32 4.81 10.93
CA ASP A 230 7.03 4.87 12.20
C ASP A 230 7.21 6.30 12.74
N PHE A 231 6.78 7.31 12.00
CA PHE A 231 7.10 8.72 12.26
C PHE A 231 5.90 9.55 12.69
N LEU A 232 4.73 9.29 12.14
CA LEU A 232 3.51 10.00 12.50
C LEU A 232 2.90 9.43 13.79
N PRO A 233 2.25 10.26 14.63
CA PRO A 233 1.42 9.78 15.73
C PRO A 233 0.30 8.84 15.25
N LEU A 234 -0.14 7.91 16.10
CA LEU A 234 -1.13 6.88 15.72
C LEU A 234 -2.46 7.44 15.20
N ASN A 235 -2.94 8.54 15.78
CA ASN A 235 -4.15 9.22 15.32
C ASN A 235 -4.01 9.83 13.91
N TYR A 236 -2.81 10.25 13.51
CA TYR A 236 -2.55 10.65 12.13
C TYR A 236 -2.47 9.43 11.21
N GLN A 237 -1.82 8.35 11.67
CA GLN A 237 -1.73 7.11 10.89
C GLN A 237 -3.11 6.54 10.60
N SER A 238 -3.98 6.39 11.63
CA SER A 238 -5.34 5.88 11.47
C SER A 238 -6.16 6.73 10.51
N SER A 239 -6.10 8.06 10.68
CA SER A 239 -6.85 9.00 9.84
C SER A 239 -6.39 8.99 8.38
N VAL A 240 -5.06 9.03 8.15
CA VAL A 240 -4.53 8.93 6.78
C VAL A 240 -4.96 7.62 6.15
N ILE A 241 -4.77 6.48 6.83
CA ILE A 241 -5.13 5.15 6.31
C ILE A 241 -6.63 5.09 6.01
N ALA A 242 -7.50 5.57 6.91
CA ALA A 242 -8.95 5.53 6.74
C ALA A 242 -9.45 6.28 5.49
N HIS A 243 -8.78 7.38 5.16
CA HIS A 243 -9.16 8.26 4.04
C HIS A 243 -8.44 7.92 2.73
N LEU A 244 -7.49 6.98 2.71
CA LEU A 244 -6.86 6.55 1.47
C LEU A 244 -7.86 5.80 0.58
N PRO A 245 -7.89 6.10 -0.73
CA PRO A 245 -8.83 5.48 -1.67
C PRO A 245 -8.30 4.11 -2.16
N PHE A 246 -8.03 3.20 -1.22
CA PHE A 246 -7.51 1.85 -1.51
C PHE A 246 -8.37 0.77 -0.89
N ALA A 247 -8.34 -0.42 -1.48
CA ALA A 247 -8.96 -1.62 -0.91
C ALA A 247 -8.19 -2.10 0.32
N ILE A 248 -8.35 -1.40 1.45
CA ILE A 248 -7.75 -1.78 2.73
C ILE A 248 -8.55 -2.94 3.32
N HIS A 249 -7.90 -4.08 3.48
CA HIS A 249 -8.52 -5.31 3.95
C HIS A 249 -8.29 -5.59 5.43
N ALA A 250 -7.19 -5.13 5.99
CA ALA A 250 -6.92 -5.28 7.41
C ALA A 250 -6.07 -4.14 7.96
N ILE A 251 -6.29 -3.76 9.21
CA ILE A 251 -5.42 -2.85 9.95
C ILE A 251 -5.09 -3.48 11.29
N THR A 252 -3.80 -3.65 11.57
CA THR A 252 -3.30 -4.18 12.83
C THR A 252 -2.54 -3.09 13.59
N ASP A 253 -2.94 -2.82 14.82
CA ASP A 253 -2.12 -2.06 15.76
C ASP A 253 -0.95 -2.93 16.21
N SER A 254 0.27 -2.49 15.98
CA SER A 254 1.48 -3.25 16.28
C SER A 254 1.78 -3.40 17.78
N ALA A 255 0.97 -2.80 18.64
CA ALA A 255 1.25 -2.57 20.08
C ALA A 255 2.52 -1.71 20.33
N GLY A 256 3.16 -1.24 19.27
CA GLY A 256 4.31 -0.32 19.27
C GLY A 256 3.88 1.08 18.85
N LYS A 257 4.62 1.64 17.91
CA LYS A 257 4.42 3.02 17.42
C LYS A 257 3.70 3.10 16.06
N SER A 258 3.38 1.98 15.43
CA SER A 258 2.83 1.94 14.07
C SER A 258 1.56 1.12 13.95
N LEU A 259 0.70 1.55 13.02
CA LEU A 259 -0.37 0.75 12.44
C LEU A 259 0.15 0.09 11.15
N HIS A 260 -0.29 -1.14 10.91
CA HIS A 260 0.02 -1.89 9.70
C HIS A 260 -1.27 -2.13 8.92
N ALA A 261 -1.42 -1.50 7.76
CA ALA A 261 -2.59 -1.66 6.90
C ALA A 261 -2.26 -2.54 5.70
N ILE A 262 -3.08 -3.55 5.43
CA ILE A 262 -2.95 -4.45 4.28
C ILE A 262 -3.87 -3.96 3.18
N VAL A 263 -3.29 -3.61 2.04
CA VAL A 263 -3.98 -3.16 0.82
C VAL A 263 -3.98 -4.30 -0.18
N LYS A 264 -5.16 -4.66 -0.70
CA LYS A 264 -5.29 -5.66 -1.76
C LYS A 264 -5.08 -5.03 -3.13
N LEU A 265 -4.41 -5.74 -4.01
CA LEU A 265 -4.05 -5.30 -5.35
C LEU A 265 -5.01 -5.89 -6.40
N ASP A 266 -6.32 -5.76 -6.15
CA ASP A 266 -7.34 -6.25 -7.08
C ASP A 266 -7.39 -5.37 -8.36
N GLY A 267 -7.75 -5.99 -9.48
CA GLY A 267 -7.84 -5.29 -10.78
C GLY A 267 -6.50 -4.94 -11.41
N ILE A 268 -5.38 -5.26 -10.77
CA ILE A 268 -4.04 -5.02 -11.31
C ILE A 268 -3.49 -6.32 -11.89
N ASP A 269 -3.00 -6.27 -13.13
CA ASP A 269 -2.32 -7.39 -13.79
C ASP A 269 -1.16 -7.90 -12.91
N ASP A 270 -1.03 -9.21 -12.74
CA ASP A 270 -0.04 -9.85 -11.88
C ASP A 270 1.39 -9.38 -12.18
N LYS A 271 1.71 -9.17 -13.47
CA LYS A 271 3.02 -8.68 -13.90
C LYS A 271 3.31 -7.24 -13.46
N ARG A 272 2.27 -6.44 -13.22
CA ARG A 272 2.37 -5.02 -12.85
C ARG A 272 2.23 -4.76 -11.35
N ARG A 273 1.83 -5.77 -10.55
CA ARG A 273 1.60 -5.60 -9.11
C ARG A 273 2.85 -5.15 -8.35
N LEU A 274 4.02 -5.64 -8.73
CA LEU A 274 5.29 -5.22 -8.12
C LEU A 274 5.62 -3.75 -8.42
N GLU A 275 5.44 -3.33 -9.68
CA GLU A 275 5.65 -1.95 -10.09
C GLU A 275 4.65 -1.00 -9.39
N TYR A 276 3.39 -1.43 -9.33
CA TYR A 276 2.36 -0.69 -8.62
C TYR A 276 2.68 -0.55 -7.13
N SER A 277 3.07 -1.64 -6.45
CA SER A 277 3.48 -1.62 -5.04
C SER A 277 4.64 -0.66 -4.80
N ALA A 278 5.63 -0.65 -5.70
CA ALA A 278 6.77 0.25 -5.60
C ALA A 278 6.36 1.71 -5.80
N SER A 279 5.50 1.99 -6.78
CA SER A 279 4.98 3.35 -7.03
C SER A 279 4.13 3.85 -5.85
N LEU A 280 3.21 3.02 -5.36
CA LEU A 280 2.34 3.33 -4.24
C LEU A 280 3.14 3.67 -2.98
N THR A 281 4.04 2.78 -2.59
CA THR A 281 4.84 2.98 -1.37
C THR A 281 5.77 4.18 -1.49
N LYS A 282 6.34 4.46 -2.67
CA LYS A 282 7.15 5.66 -2.93
C LYS A 282 6.33 6.94 -2.78
N THR A 283 5.12 6.97 -3.33
CA THR A 283 4.21 8.11 -3.22
C THR A 283 3.86 8.39 -1.77
N LEU A 284 3.48 7.35 -1.02
CA LEU A 284 3.12 7.48 0.38
C LEU A 284 4.32 7.83 1.28
N TRP A 285 5.52 7.34 0.96
CA TRP A 285 6.75 7.79 1.61
C TRP A 285 6.98 9.28 1.42
N ASN A 286 6.95 9.75 0.19
CA ASN A 286 7.20 11.16 -0.11
C ASN A 286 6.20 12.10 0.56
N ARG A 287 4.93 11.68 0.63
CA ARG A 287 3.84 12.52 1.14
C ARG A 287 3.66 12.44 2.65
N PHE A 288 3.74 11.24 3.22
CA PHE A 288 3.36 10.98 4.62
C PHE A 288 4.40 10.20 5.43
N GLY A 289 5.49 9.74 4.82
CA GLY A 289 6.54 8.97 5.50
C GLY A 289 6.23 7.50 5.76
N PHE A 290 5.31 6.88 4.99
CA PHE A 290 5.11 5.43 5.04
C PHE A 290 6.34 4.68 4.52
N ASP A 291 6.73 3.59 5.16
CA ASP A 291 7.98 2.87 4.85
C ASP A 291 7.99 2.34 3.40
N TYR A 292 8.86 2.93 2.57
CA TYR A 292 9.03 2.53 1.17
C TYR A 292 9.55 1.10 1.01
N SER A 293 10.23 0.53 2.01
CA SER A 293 10.72 -0.85 1.95
C SER A 293 9.61 -1.90 1.87
N ASN A 294 8.36 -1.51 2.18
CA ASN A 294 7.19 -2.39 2.14
C ASN A 294 6.71 -2.72 0.72
N LYS A 295 7.36 -2.19 -0.32
CA LYS A 295 7.20 -2.61 -1.71
C LYS A 295 7.57 -4.07 -1.97
N ASN A 296 8.43 -4.65 -1.14
CA ASN A 296 8.93 -6.01 -1.33
C ASN A 296 7.86 -7.04 -0.95
N PRO A 297 7.47 -7.96 -1.84
CA PRO A 297 6.33 -8.84 -1.62
C PRO A 297 6.52 -9.85 -0.50
N SER A 298 7.77 -10.17 -0.15
CA SER A 298 8.10 -11.06 0.97
C SER A 298 8.30 -10.34 2.30
N LYS A 299 8.10 -9.02 2.35
CA LYS A 299 8.29 -8.24 3.57
C LYS A 299 7.30 -8.67 4.65
N TYR A 300 7.77 -8.67 5.90
CA TYR A 300 6.95 -9.01 7.06
C TYR A 300 6.10 -7.84 7.54
N THR A 301 4.88 -8.14 7.94
CA THR A 301 4.00 -7.24 8.67
C THR A 301 3.60 -7.84 10.02
N ARG A 302 3.03 -7.06 10.92
CA ARG A 302 2.61 -7.51 12.25
C ARG A 302 1.41 -8.44 12.17
N LEU A 303 1.51 -9.54 12.93
CA LEU A 303 0.45 -10.55 13.01
C LEU A 303 -0.55 -10.17 14.09
N ALA A 304 -1.80 -9.93 13.71
CA ALA A 304 -2.88 -9.65 14.64
C ALA A 304 -3.12 -10.82 15.62
N GLY A 305 -3.48 -10.52 16.85
CA GLY A 305 -3.73 -11.50 17.91
C GLY A 305 -2.47 -12.06 18.59
N ALA A 306 -1.29 -11.63 18.16
CA ALA A 306 -0.04 -11.99 18.80
C ALA A 306 0.27 -11.05 19.98
N PHE A 307 1.06 -11.53 20.94
CA PHE A 307 1.56 -10.72 22.05
C PHE A 307 3.04 -10.43 21.93
N ARG A 308 3.42 -9.23 22.35
CA ARG A 308 4.82 -8.80 22.49
C ARG A 308 5.07 -8.23 23.89
N ASP A 309 6.22 -8.58 24.45
CA ASP A 309 6.66 -8.04 25.75
C ASP A 309 7.57 -6.83 25.56
N GLU A 310 8.46 -6.89 24.57
CA GLU A 310 9.45 -5.86 24.29
C GLU A 310 8.97 -4.86 23.22
N GLY A 311 9.31 -3.59 23.42
CA GLY A 311 9.04 -2.50 22.48
C GLY A 311 7.56 -2.19 22.32
N ARG A 312 6.72 -2.58 23.29
CA ARG A 312 5.32 -2.13 23.39
C ARG A 312 5.26 -0.68 23.85
N ARG A 313 4.15 -0.01 23.52
CA ARG A 313 3.86 1.31 24.07
C ARG A 313 3.69 1.26 25.60
N GLU A 314 4.03 2.35 26.24
CA GLU A 314 3.73 2.53 27.65
C GLU A 314 2.21 2.31 27.90
N ASN A 315 1.89 1.61 28.99
CA ASN A 315 0.52 1.27 29.39
C ASN A 315 -0.28 0.41 28.40
N HIS A 316 0.37 -0.20 27.39
CA HIS A 316 -0.27 -1.13 26.47
C HIS A 316 -0.09 -2.58 26.93
N ASN A 317 -1.13 -3.41 26.79
CA ASN A 317 -1.08 -4.83 27.19
C ASN A 317 -0.13 -5.70 26.36
N GLY A 318 0.37 -5.19 25.22
CA GLY A 318 1.27 -5.89 24.31
C GLY A 318 0.57 -6.68 23.22
N GLU A 319 -0.75 -6.73 23.16
CA GLU A 319 -1.49 -7.39 22.08
C GLU A 319 -1.38 -6.61 20.77
N GLN A 320 -1.02 -7.30 19.70
CA GLN A 320 -1.10 -6.79 18.33
C GLN A 320 -2.56 -6.88 17.87
N THR A 321 -3.30 -5.80 18.01
CA THR A 321 -4.76 -5.79 17.90
C THR A 321 -5.21 -5.59 16.47
N LEU A 322 -6.11 -6.45 15.99
CA LEU A 322 -6.79 -6.26 14.71
C LEU A 322 -7.91 -5.23 14.89
N ILE A 323 -7.72 -4.03 14.36
CA ILE A 323 -8.68 -2.91 14.53
C ILE A 323 -9.60 -2.69 13.33
N TYR A 324 -9.32 -3.36 12.20
CA TYR A 324 -10.17 -3.33 11.02
C TYR A 324 -9.99 -4.61 10.20
N LEU A 325 -11.07 -5.18 9.69
CA LEU A 325 -11.06 -6.36 8.84
C LEU A 325 -12.20 -6.34 7.82
N ALA A 326 -11.86 -6.55 6.55
CA ALA A 326 -12.80 -6.69 5.46
C ALA A 326 -12.34 -7.78 4.49
N LYS A 327 -13.29 -8.50 3.86
CA LYS A 327 -12.98 -9.56 2.88
C LYS A 327 -13.10 -9.05 1.45
N ASP A 328 -14.21 -8.42 1.14
CA ASP A 328 -14.55 -7.96 -0.21
C ASP A 328 -14.71 -6.44 -0.18
N ARG A 329 -13.63 -5.74 -0.53
CA ARG A 329 -13.61 -4.29 -0.51
C ARG A 329 -13.14 -3.72 -1.85
N LYS A 330 -13.71 -2.59 -2.24
CA LYS A 330 -13.30 -1.82 -3.41
C LYS A 330 -12.27 -0.74 -3.03
N ASP A 331 -11.64 -0.14 -4.03
CA ASP A 331 -10.76 1.01 -3.86
C ASP A 331 -11.57 2.26 -3.50
N GLU A 332 -11.83 2.42 -2.20
CA GLU A 332 -12.56 3.54 -1.63
C GLU A 332 -12.10 3.80 -0.18
N PRO A 333 -12.24 5.01 0.36
CA PRO A 333 -11.94 5.30 1.76
C PRO A 333 -12.77 4.41 2.71
N ILE A 334 -12.24 4.15 3.91
CA ILE A 334 -13.00 3.40 4.94
C ILE A 334 -14.13 4.28 5.50
N ILE A 335 -13.83 5.57 5.70
CA ILE A 335 -14.72 6.58 6.25
C ILE A 335 -14.69 7.81 5.36
#